data_f309514e9e85e007ecae5f5ae5756f39
#
_entry.id   f309514e9e85e007ecae5f5ae5756f39
#
_cell.length_a   1.000
_cell.length_b   1.000
_cell.length_c   1.000
_cell.angle_alpha   90.00
_cell.angle_beta   90.00
_cell.angle_gamma   90.00
#
_symmetry.space_group_name_H-M   'P 1'
#
loop_
_entity.id
_entity.type
_entity.pdbx_description
1 polymer ?
#
loop_
_entity_poly.entity_id
_entity_poly.type
_entity_poly.pdbx_seq_one_letter_code
_entity_poly.pdbx_strand_id
1 'polypeptide(L)'
;MNSLGITILNGYGITECGPIVAVNRNRFNVVGSVGFPLICNDVKIADDGEGLVKGDNVMLGYYHNETENEKIFVDGWFKTGDLGRIDEHGALHITGRIKNLIILGNGENIPAESLEERIYTIPYVKEVIVYGKNNMIIAEVYLDEEVVDAKERIHVDIQSINQQLPLTRNIGQVIIRETEFPKTTTKKIKRNYGG
;
A
#
# COMPACT_ATOMS: atom_id res chain seq x y z
N MET A 1 -13.37 -7.10 -16.21
CA MET A 1 -13.56 -8.54 -15.92
C MET A 1 -15.03 -8.96 -15.79
N ASN A 2 -15.94 -8.07 -15.42
CA ASN A 2 -17.38 -8.38 -15.41
C ASN A 2 -17.92 -8.87 -16.78
N SER A 3 -17.30 -8.47 -17.89
CA SER A 3 -17.64 -8.93 -19.23
C SER A 3 -17.37 -10.43 -19.47
N LEU A 4 -16.59 -11.07 -18.59
CA LEU A 4 -16.28 -12.51 -18.65
C LEU A 4 -17.08 -13.32 -17.61
N GLY A 5 -18.04 -12.70 -16.90
CA GLY A 5 -18.79 -13.37 -15.84
C GLY A 5 -17.98 -13.72 -14.58
N ILE A 6 -16.76 -13.16 -14.44
CA ILE A 6 -15.88 -13.42 -13.30
C ILE A 6 -16.04 -12.28 -12.29
N THR A 7 -16.45 -12.60 -11.06
CA THR A 7 -16.47 -11.66 -9.93
C THR A 7 -15.16 -11.77 -9.17
N ILE A 8 -14.45 -10.64 -9.03
CA ILE A 8 -13.25 -10.55 -8.21
C ILE A 8 -13.64 -9.94 -6.86
N LEU A 9 -13.27 -10.61 -5.79
CA LEU A 9 -13.48 -10.17 -4.42
C LEU A 9 -12.13 -9.89 -3.78
N ASN A 10 -11.90 -8.64 -3.42
CA ASN A 10 -10.71 -8.27 -2.67
C ASN A 10 -10.89 -8.63 -1.19
N GLY A 11 -9.78 -8.97 -0.54
CA GLY A 11 -9.70 -9.17 0.90
C GLY A 11 -8.39 -8.62 1.44
N TYR A 12 -8.35 -8.42 2.74
CA TYR A 12 -7.19 -7.98 3.49
C TYR A 12 -6.87 -8.98 4.59
N GLY A 13 -5.60 -9.27 4.72
CA GLY A 13 -5.14 -10.17 5.75
C GLY A 13 -3.64 -10.08 5.98
N ILE A 14 -3.28 -10.42 7.19
CA ILE A 14 -1.90 -10.47 7.68
C ILE A 14 -1.71 -11.75 8.48
N THR A 15 -0.50 -12.28 8.49
CA THR A 15 -0.17 -13.54 9.18
C THR A 15 -0.58 -13.51 10.65
N GLU A 16 -0.37 -12.38 11.29
CA GLU A 16 -0.66 -12.12 12.70
C GLU A 16 -2.16 -12.15 13.05
N CYS A 17 -3.03 -12.16 12.04
CA CYS A 17 -4.49 -12.21 12.21
C CYS A 17 -5.13 -13.46 11.59
N GLY A 18 -4.42 -14.56 11.47
CA GLY A 18 -4.84 -15.92 11.19
C GLY A 18 -5.59 -16.28 9.91
N PRO A 19 -5.27 -15.81 8.66
CA PRO A 19 -4.64 -14.55 8.27
C PRO A 19 -5.63 -13.46 7.84
N ILE A 20 -6.95 -13.71 7.79
CA ILE A 20 -7.94 -12.82 7.14
C ILE A 20 -8.54 -11.85 8.16
N VAL A 21 -8.46 -10.55 7.86
CA VAL A 21 -9.08 -9.48 8.66
C VAL A 21 -10.41 -9.02 8.07
N ALA A 22 -10.44 -8.77 6.75
CA ALA A 22 -11.62 -8.27 6.06
C ALA A 22 -11.73 -8.89 4.66
N VAL A 23 -12.95 -8.98 4.13
CA VAL A 23 -13.19 -9.54 2.80
C VAL A 23 -14.47 -8.96 2.18
N ASN A 24 -14.43 -8.70 0.88
CA ASN A 24 -15.62 -8.43 0.08
C ASN A 24 -16.45 -9.70 -0.12
N ARG A 25 -17.76 -9.55 -0.26
CA ARG A 25 -18.69 -10.66 -0.50
C ARG A 25 -19.50 -10.39 -1.76
N ASN A 26 -19.95 -11.44 -2.47
CA ASN A 26 -20.68 -11.30 -3.73
C ASN A 26 -21.83 -10.28 -3.72
N ARG A 27 -22.57 -10.19 -2.62
CA ARG A 27 -23.69 -9.25 -2.47
C ARG A 27 -23.28 -7.87 -1.92
N PHE A 28 -22.08 -7.75 -1.40
CA PHE A 28 -21.54 -6.56 -0.73
C PHE A 28 -20.09 -6.36 -1.19
N ASN A 29 -19.91 -6.17 -2.49
CA ASN A 29 -18.59 -5.91 -3.08
C ASN A 29 -18.43 -4.41 -3.32
N VAL A 30 -17.64 -3.76 -2.48
CA VAL A 30 -17.30 -2.34 -2.61
C VAL A 30 -16.00 -2.22 -3.37
N VAL A 31 -16.08 -1.70 -4.61
CA VAL A 31 -14.90 -1.54 -5.48
C VAL A 31 -13.90 -0.58 -4.82
N GLY A 32 -12.63 -0.95 -4.84
CA GLY A 32 -11.55 -0.17 -4.20
C GLY A 32 -11.43 -0.38 -2.70
N SER A 33 -12.32 -1.18 -2.07
CA SER A 33 -12.18 -1.62 -0.68
C SER A 33 -11.60 -3.04 -0.60
N VAL A 34 -11.17 -3.40 0.61
CA VAL A 34 -10.85 -4.79 0.97
C VAL A 34 -12.02 -5.50 1.65
N GLY A 35 -13.18 -4.87 1.64
CA GLY A 35 -14.43 -5.40 2.16
C GLY A 35 -14.66 -5.11 3.63
N PHE A 36 -15.48 -5.93 4.25
CA PHE A 36 -15.93 -5.76 5.63
C PHE A 36 -15.15 -6.66 6.58
N PRO A 37 -14.87 -6.20 7.80
CA PRO A 37 -14.25 -7.05 8.83
C PRO A 37 -15.00 -8.37 8.99
N LEU A 38 -14.25 -9.43 9.29
CA LEU A 38 -14.87 -10.69 9.67
C LEU A 38 -15.61 -10.53 11.01
N ILE A 39 -16.61 -11.35 11.24
CA ILE A 39 -17.44 -11.29 12.46
C ILE A 39 -16.65 -11.54 13.76
N CYS A 40 -15.48 -12.18 13.65
CA CYS A 40 -14.55 -12.42 14.76
C CYS A 40 -13.57 -11.27 14.99
N ASN A 41 -13.64 -10.20 14.17
CA ASN A 41 -12.71 -9.06 14.22
C ASN A 41 -13.45 -7.75 14.45
N ASP A 42 -12.96 -7.00 15.41
CA ASP A 42 -13.19 -5.57 15.50
C ASP A 42 -12.03 -4.84 14.81
N VAL A 43 -12.35 -3.86 13.97
CA VAL A 43 -11.38 -3.03 13.27
C VAL A 43 -11.70 -1.56 13.52
N LYS A 44 -10.69 -0.79 13.87
CA LYS A 44 -10.79 0.68 13.97
C LYS A 44 -9.57 1.35 13.33
N ILE A 45 -9.71 2.61 13.03
CA ILE A 45 -8.61 3.45 12.53
C ILE A 45 -8.20 4.38 13.67
N ALA A 46 -6.90 4.38 13.98
CA ALA A 46 -6.31 5.28 14.96
C ALA A 46 -6.17 6.71 14.39
N ASP A 47 -5.87 7.68 15.24
CA ASP A 47 -5.74 9.10 14.86
C ASP A 47 -4.63 9.36 13.83
N ASP A 48 -3.60 8.51 13.82
CA ASP A 48 -2.51 8.54 12.83
C ASP A 48 -2.83 7.82 11.52
N GLY A 49 -4.04 7.25 11.40
CA GLY A 49 -4.51 6.52 10.24
C GLY A 49 -4.16 5.03 10.24
N GLU A 50 -3.52 4.51 11.30
CA GLU A 50 -3.19 3.08 11.40
C GLU A 50 -4.44 2.24 11.64
N GLY A 51 -4.57 1.14 10.89
CA GLY A 51 -5.57 0.11 11.14
C GLY A 51 -5.22 -0.70 12.40
N LEU A 52 -6.14 -0.75 13.35
CA LEU A 52 -6.03 -1.55 14.57
C LEU A 52 -7.04 -2.68 14.53
N VAL A 53 -6.61 -3.89 14.89
CA VAL A 53 -7.44 -5.10 14.87
C VAL A 53 -7.48 -5.72 16.26
N LYS A 54 -8.67 -6.17 16.66
CA LYS A 54 -8.89 -6.97 17.85
C LYS A 54 -9.84 -8.12 17.51
N GLY A 55 -9.54 -9.32 17.95
CA GLY A 55 -10.39 -10.48 17.66
C GLY A 55 -9.72 -11.80 18.01
N ASP A 56 -10.51 -12.88 17.93
CA ASP A 56 -10.07 -14.22 18.33
C ASP A 56 -9.02 -14.82 17.38
N ASN A 57 -8.88 -14.28 16.19
CA ASN A 57 -7.88 -14.70 15.21
C ASN A 57 -6.58 -13.91 15.27
N VAL A 58 -6.49 -12.91 16.15
CA VAL A 58 -5.25 -12.15 16.38
C VAL A 58 -4.30 -13.00 17.21
N MET A 59 -3.04 -13.08 16.77
CA MET A 59 -2.00 -13.82 17.48
C MET A 59 -1.85 -13.35 18.93
N LEU A 60 -1.35 -14.24 19.79
CA LEU A 60 -1.03 -13.88 21.20
C LEU A 60 0.24 -13.02 21.33
N GLY A 61 1.09 -13.05 20.31
CA GLY A 61 2.35 -12.31 20.27
C GLY A 61 3.44 -13.10 19.54
N TYR A 62 4.57 -12.44 19.28
CA TYR A 62 5.77 -13.09 18.76
C TYR A 62 6.46 -13.88 19.84
N TYR A 63 6.86 -15.10 19.52
CA TYR A 63 7.50 -16.00 20.45
C TYR A 63 8.87 -15.46 20.95
N HIS A 64 9.04 -15.38 22.26
CA HIS A 64 10.24 -14.83 22.92
C HIS A 64 10.67 -13.45 22.41
N ASN A 65 9.72 -12.56 22.12
CA ASN A 65 10.01 -11.20 21.67
C ASN A 65 9.09 -10.18 22.36
N GLU A 66 9.24 -10.07 23.68
CA GLU A 66 8.43 -9.22 24.54
C GLU A 66 8.54 -7.74 24.12
N THR A 67 9.74 -7.28 23.76
CA THR A 67 9.96 -5.90 23.31
C THR A 67 9.15 -5.54 22.08
N GLU A 68 9.00 -6.45 21.12
CA GLU A 68 8.19 -6.20 19.94
C GLU A 68 6.70 -6.32 20.28
N ASN A 69 6.33 -7.27 21.14
CA ASN A 69 4.95 -7.45 21.58
C ASN A 69 4.41 -6.20 22.29
N GLU A 70 5.21 -5.55 23.13
CA GLU A 70 4.83 -4.29 23.79
C GLU A 70 4.57 -3.15 22.80
N LYS A 71 5.24 -3.14 21.64
CA LYS A 71 5.07 -2.10 20.61
C LYS A 71 3.85 -2.30 19.73
N ILE A 72 3.53 -3.58 19.43
CA ILE A 72 2.48 -3.92 18.46
C ILE A 72 1.10 -4.11 19.11
N PHE A 73 1.02 -4.19 20.46
CA PHE A 73 -0.25 -4.24 21.17
C PHE A 73 -0.45 -2.98 22.01
N VAL A 74 -1.59 -2.32 21.82
CA VAL A 74 -1.99 -1.14 22.60
C VAL A 74 -3.44 -1.34 23.06
N ASP A 75 -3.64 -1.39 24.38
CA ASP A 75 -4.99 -1.59 24.99
C ASP A 75 -5.75 -2.80 24.44
N GLY A 76 -5.00 -3.88 24.14
CA GLY A 76 -5.57 -5.12 23.58
C GLY A 76 -5.90 -5.05 22.09
N TRP A 77 -5.46 -3.99 21.40
CA TRP A 77 -5.55 -3.87 19.94
C TRP A 77 -4.19 -4.15 19.31
N PHE A 78 -4.19 -4.96 18.26
CA PHE A 78 -3.02 -5.22 17.44
C PHE A 78 -2.82 -4.10 16.41
N LYS A 79 -1.63 -3.55 16.35
CA LYS A 79 -1.19 -2.55 15.38
C LYS A 79 -0.74 -3.23 14.11
N THR A 80 -1.44 -2.98 13.00
CA THR A 80 -1.17 -3.68 11.75
C THR A 80 0.04 -3.14 10.98
N GLY A 81 0.43 -1.91 11.26
CA GLY A 81 1.39 -1.15 10.46
C GLY A 81 0.83 -0.73 9.09
N ASP A 82 -0.43 -1.03 8.80
CA ASP A 82 -1.11 -0.63 7.58
C ASP A 82 -2.01 0.58 7.82
N LEU A 83 -1.99 1.52 6.89
CA LEU A 83 -2.85 2.70 6.90
C LEU A 83 -4.17 2.39 6.21
N GLY A 84 -5.25 2.96 6.72
CA GLY A 84 -6.56 2.73 6.13
C GLY A 84 -7.62 3.73 6.55
N ARG A 85 -8.81 3.50 6.03
CA ARG A 85 -10.03 4.19 6.44
C ARG A 85 -11.21 3.24 6.37
N ILE A 86 -12.23 3.51 7.17
CA ILE A 86 -13.53 2.84 7.09
C ILE A 86 -14.50 3.85 6.47
N ASP A 87 -15.21 3.43 5.42
CA ASP A 87 -16.20 4.30 4.78
C ASP A 87 -17.55 4.30 5.53
N GLU A 88 -18.48 5.12 5.04
CA GLU A 88 -19.82 5.28 5.63
C GLU A 88 -20.68 3.99 5.64
N HIS A 89 -20.29 3.00 4.81
CA HIS A 89 -20.94 1.70 4.75
C HIS A 89 -20.25 0.65 5.63
N GLY A 90 -19.13 1.02 6.30
CA GLY A 90 -18.33 0.14 7.13
C GLY A 90 -17.31 -0.72 6.36
N ALA A 91 -17.09 -0.46 5.06
CA ALA A 91 -16.06 -1.15 4.29
C ALA A 91 -14.67 -0.58 4.60
N LEU A 92 -13.71 -1.48 4.80
CA LEU A 92 -12.30 -1.14 5.05
C LEU A 92 -11.57 -0.87 3.73
N HIS A 93 -10.82 0.21 3.68
CA HIS A 93 -9.91 0.57 2.60
C HIS A 93 -8.50 0.66 3.15
N ILE A 94 -7.58 -0.12 2.61
CA ILE A 94 -6.16 -0.01 2.92
C ILE A 94 -5.55 1.01 1.94
N THR A 95 -4.83 1.98 2.46
CA THR A 95 -4.29 3.11 1.68
C THR A 95 -2.77 3.13 1.61
N GLY A 96 -2.08 2.31 2.42
CA GLY A 96 -0.64 2.20 2.41
C GLY A 96 -0.08 1.55 3.66
N ARG A 97 1.23 1.71 3.87
CA ARG A 97 1.94 1.24 5.06
C ARG A 97 2.65 2.38 5.78
N ILE A 98 2.62 2.37 7.10
CA ILE A 98 3.31 3.38 7.94
C ILE A 98 4.79 3.47 7.57
N LYS A 99 5.46 2.33 7.43
CA LYS A 99 6.90 2.27 7.09
C LYS A 99 7.25 2.77 5.69
N ASN A 100 6.25 2.92 4.82
CA ASN A 100 6.41 3.40 3.45
C ASN A 100 5.92 4.85 3.28
N LEU A 101 5.55 5.51 4.39
CA LEU A 101 5.18 6.92 4.35
C LEU A 101 6.38 7.77 3.89
N ILE A 102 6.14 8.61 2.92
CA ILE A 102 7.05 9.67 2.52
C ILE A 102 6.76 10.88 3.40
N ILE A 103 7.71 11.21 4.24
CA ILE A 103 7.62 12.37 5.13
C ILE A 103 8.42 13.51 4.49
N LEU A 104 7.73 14.57 4.09
CA LEU A 104 8.35 15.76 3.52
C LEU A 104 8.61 16.82 4.61
N GLY A 105 9.50 17.74 4.33
CA GLY A 105 9.88 18.82 5.25
C GLY A 105 8.75 19.76 5.66
N ASN A 106 7.63 19.77 4.94
CA ASN A 106 6.39 20.47 5.29
C ASN A 106 5.50 19.70 6.29
N GLY A 107 5.94 18.48 6.74
CA GLY A 107 5.19 17.61 7.64
C GLY A 107 4.09 16.79 6.98
N GLU A 108 3.94 16.84 5.65
CA GLU A 108 2.95 16.03 4.96
C GLU A 108 3.38 14.56 4.91
N ASN A 109 2.49 13.66 5.29
CA ASN A 109 2.65 12.21 5.23
C ASN A 109 1.96 11.68 3.98
N ILE A 110 2.73 11.15 3.03
CA ILE A 110 2.23 10.67 1.74
C ILE A 110 2.46 9.16 1.66
N PRO A 111 1.40 8.33 1.59
CA PRO A 111 1.55 6.90 1.32
C PRO A 111 2.19 6.71 -0.06
N ALA A 112 3.35 6.06 -0.11
CA ALA A 112 4.06 5.79 -1.37
C ALA A 112 3.19 5.00 -2.34
N GLU A 113 2.40 4.05 -1.82
CA GLU A 113 1.50 3.21 -2.59
C GLU A 113 0.50 4.01 -3.42
N SER A 114 0.02 5.13 -2.90
CA SER A 114 -0.95 5.99 -3.59
C SER A 114 -0.38 6.62 -4.89
N LEU A 115 0.93 6.87 -4.91
CA LEU A 115 1.63 7.36 -6.10
C LEU A 115 2.00 6.20 -7.03
N GLU A 116 2.42 5.08 -6.47
CA GLU A 116 2.75 3.87 -7.24
C GLU A 116 1.54 3.35 -8.03
N GLU A 117 0.34 3.32 -7.44
CA GLU A 117 -0.88 2.93 -8.12
C GLU A 117 -1.16 3.79 -9.36
N ARG A 118 -0.90 5.10 -9.28
CA ARG A 118 -1.03 6.00 -10.43
C ARG A 118 0.00 5.72 -11.51
N ILE A 119 1.26 5.43 -11.12
CA ILE A 119 2.32 5.10 -12.08
C ILE A 119 2.05 3.75 -12.74
N TYR A 120 1.48 2.78 -12.02
CA TYR A 120 1.08 1.49 -12.59
C TYR A 120 -0.06 1.60 -13.63
N THR A 121 -0.74 2.74 -13.76
CA THR A 121 -1.68 2.95 -14.87
C THR A 121 -0.98 3.13 -16.21
N ILE A 122 0.33 3.38 -16.22
CA ILE A 122 1.16 3.47 -17.42
C ILE A 122 1.43 2.04 -17.92
N PRO A 123 0.96 1.63 -19.10
CA PRO A 123 0.91 0.22 -19.50
C PRO A 123 2.26 -0.47 -19.60
N TYR A 124 3.33 0.28 -19.83
CA TYR A 124 4.69 -0.25 -19.98
C TYR A 124 5.54 -0.17 -18.69
N VAL A 125 4.97 0.25 -17.57
CA VAL A 125 5.62 0.15 -16.27
C VAL A 125 5.35 -1.23 -15.69
N LYS A 126 6.41 -2.04 -15.54
CA LYS A 126 6.35 -3.37 -14.93
C LYS A 126 6.47 -3.33 -13.43
N GLU A 127 7.36 -2.49 -12.92
CA GLU A 127 7.58 -2.35 -11.48
C GLU A 127 7.90 -0.89 -11.13
N VAL A 128 7.45 -0.47 -9.96
CA VAL A 128 7.74 0.86 -9.43
C VAL A 128 7.85 0.83 -7.92
N ILE A 129 8.77 1.64 -7.40
CA ILE A 129 8.83 2.04 -6.00
C ILE A 129 8.90 3.56 -5.95
N VAL A 130 8.10 4.15 -5.06
CA VAL A 130 8.17 5.58 -4.76
C VAL A 130 8.65 5.76 -3.33
N TYR A 131 9.56 6.72 -3.13
CA TYR A 131 10.12 7.04 -1.82
C TYR A 131 10.54 8.51 -1.72
N GLY A 132 10.71 8.99 -0.50
CA GLY A 132 11.24 10.33 -0.23
C GLY A 132 12.75 10.31 -0.02
N LYS A 133 13.47 11.27 -0.63
CA LYS A 133 14.89 11.53 -0.38
C LYS A 133 15.19 12.99 -0.60
N ASN A 134 15.94 13.61 0.32
CA ASN A 134 16.31 15.03 0.24
C ASN A 134 15.10 15.96 0.00
N ASN A 135 14.02 15.72 0.73
CA ASN A 135 12.77 16.47 0.62
C ASN A 135 12.12 16.43 -0.78
N MET A 136 12.39 15.41 -1.55
CA MET A 136 11.88 15.18 -2.90
C MET A 136 11.25 13.80 -2.99
N ILE A 137 10.18 13.67 -3.77
CA ILE A 137 9.56 12.39 -4.11
C ILE A 137 10.27 11.82 -5.33
N ILE A 138 10.77 10.60 -5.20
CA ILE A 138 11.47 9.88 -6.26
C ILE A 138 10.66 8.66 -6.65
N ALA A 139 10.43 8.49 -7.96
CA ALA A 139 9.89 7.27 -8.53
C ALA A 139 11.03 6.49 -9.21
N GLU A 140 11.27 5.28 -8.76
CA GLU A 140 12.19 4.36 -9.39
C GLU A 140 11.38 3.29 -10.11
N VAL A 141 11.57 3.18 -11.44
CA VAL A 141 10.71 2.37 -12.32
C VAL A 141 11.54 1.33 -13.10
N TYR A 142 10.97 0.15 -13.28
CA TYR A 142 11.44 -0.83 -14.25
C TYR A 142 10.39 -0.94 -15.36
N LEU A 143 10.84 -0.74 -16.60
CA LEU A 143 9.98 -0.63 -17.77
C LEU A 143 9.99 -1.90 -18.59
N ASP A 144 8.97 -2.07 -19.42
CA ASP A 144 8.93 -3.14 -20.42
C ASP A 144 9.92 -2.86 -21.53
N GLU A 145 10.92 -3.72 -21.69
CA GLU A 145 11.98 -3.59 -22.68
C GLU A 145 11.48 -3.79 -24.11
N GLU A 146 10.31 -4.43 -24.29
CA GLU A 146 9.69 -4.64 -25.59
C GLU A 146 8.98 -3.39 -26.14
N VAL A 147 8.78 -2.36 -25.29
CA VAL A 147 8.11 -1.13 -25.69
C VAL A 147 9.15 -0.10 -26.16
N VAL A 148 9.12 0.19 -27.46
CA VAL A 148 9.96 1.22 -28.06
C VAL A 148 9.65 2.58 -27.43
N ASP A 149 10.68 3.40 -27.20
CA ASP A 149 10.60 4.75 -26.62
C ASP A 149 10.02 4.83 -25.20
N ALA A 150 9.93 3.70 -24.46
CA ALA A 150 9.41 3.69 -23.09
C ALA A 150 10.24 4.61 -22.17
N LYS A 151 11.56 4.65 -22.35
CA LYS A 151 12.49 5.46 -21.55
C LYS A 151 12.30 6.96 -21.77
N GLU A 152 12.01 7.38 -22.98
CA GLU A 152 11.75 8.77 -23.34
C GLU A 152 10.36 9.22 -22.87
N ARG A 153 9.38 8.35 -23.01
CA ARG A 153 7.97 8.64 -22.69
C ARG A 153 7.67 8.70 -21.20
N ILE A 154 8.35 7.92 -20.38
CA ILE A 154 8.05 7.83 -18.95
C ILE A 154 8.08 9.19 -18.24
N HIS A 155 8.98 10.08 -18.62
CA HIS A 155 9.07 11.41 -18.04
C HIS A 155 7.84 12.27 -18.37
N VAL A 156 7.33 12.17 -19.61
CA VAL A 156 6.13 12.90 -20.06
C VAL A 156 4.88 12.34 -19.37
N ASP A 157 4.77 11.01 -19.27
CA ASP A 157 3.62 10.36 -18.63
C ASP A 157 3.57 10.65 -17.12
N ILE A 158 4.73 10.66 -16.43
CA ILE A 158 4.80 11.07 -15.02
C ILE A 158 4.48 12.57 -14.87
N GLN A 159 4.90 13.41 -15.80
CA GLN A 159 4.54 14.83 -15.78
C GLN A 159 3.01 15.02 -15.91
N SER A 160 2.35 14.20 -16.71
CA SER A 160 0.89 14.19 -16.82
C SER A 160 0.20 13.73 -15.52
N ILE A 161 0.80 12.78 -14.80
CA ILE A 161 0.33 12.39 -13.46
C ILE A 161 0.51 13.56 -12.48
N ASN A 162 1.67 14.22 -12.49
CA ASN A 162 1.94 15.36 -11.62
C ASN A 162 0.93 16.52 -11.80
N GLN A 163 0.45 16.76 -13.02
CA GLN A 163 -0.58 17.78 -13.28
C GLN A 163 -1.91 17.51 -12.57
N GLN A 164 -2.16 16.26 -12.18
CA GLN A 164 -3.36 15.82 -11.47
C GLN A 164 -3.16 15.75 -9.95
N LEU A 165 -1.94 16.01 -9.47
CA LEU A 165 -1.56 15.95 -8.07
C LEU A 165 -1.42 17.35 -7.48
N PRO A 166 -1.62 17.52 -6.16
CA PRO A 166 -1.16 18.70 -5.46
C PRO A 166 0.36 18.90 -5.67
N LEU A 167 0.82 20.13 -5.76
CA LEU A 167 2.24 20.45 -5.98
C LEU A 167 3.17 19.78 -4.94
N THR A 168 2.71 19.64 -3.72
CA THR A 168 3.45 19.00 -2.62
C THR A 168 3.67 17.48 -2.84
N ARG A 169 2.88 16.86 -3.72
CA ARG A 169 2.94 15.42 -4.02
C ARG A 169 3.58 15.12 -5.38
N ASN A 170 4.12 16.13 -6.03
CA ASN A 170 4.74 15.94 -7.33
C ASN A 170 5.99 15.06 -7.23
N ILE A 171 6.08 14.12 -8.15
CA ILE A 171 7.27 13.28 -8.34
C ILE A 171 8.34 14.17 -8.95
N GLY A 172 9.39 14.43 -8.18
CA GLY A 172 10.46 15.37 -8.56
C GLY A 172 11.58 14.69 -9.35
N GLN A 173 11.73 13.37 -9.23
CA GLN A 173 12.75 12.62 -9.96
C GLN A 173 12.23 11.25 -10.39
N VAL A 174 12.60 10.85 -11.60
CA VAL A 174 12.37 9.51 -12.12
C VAL A 174 13.71 8.81 -12.34
N ILE A 175 13.86 7.63 -11.80
CA ILE A 175 15.04 6.77 -12.00
C ILE A 175 14.57 5.54 -12.76
N ILE A 176 15.18 5.27 -13.91
CA ILE A 176 14.88 4.10 -14.73
C ILE A 176 15.89 3.01 -14.39
N ARG A 177 15.39 1.84 -14.00
CA ARG A 177 16.21 0.66 -13.70
C ARG A 177 16.48 -0.12 -14.98
N GLU A 178 17.66 -0.72 -15.03
CA GLU A 178 18.02 -1.67 -16.07
C GLU A 178 17.58 -3.10 -15.74
N THR A 179 17.27 -3.39 -14.47
CA THR A 179 16.87 -4.71 -13.99
C THR A 179 15.70 -4.63 -13.04
N GLU A 180 14.93 -5.72 -12.93
CA GLU A 180 13.85 -5.87 -11.96
C GLU A 180 14.29 -5.57 -10.52
N PHE A 181 13.36 -5.16 -9.69
CA PHE A 181 13.62 -5.01 -8.26
C PHE A 181 13.87 -6.37 -7.59
N PRO A 182 14.75 -6.42 -6.56
CA PRO A 182 14.89 -7.60 -5.73
C PRO A 182 13.55 -7.96 -5.09
N LYS A 183 13.19 -9.24 -5.13
CA LYS A 183 11.90 -9.73 -4.61
C LYS A 183 12.10 -10.68 -3.44
N THR A 184 11.07 -10.79 -2.61
CA THR A 184 10.95 -11.84 -1.60
C THR A 184 10.62 -13.17 -2.27
N THR A 185 10.65 -14.28 -1.51
CA THR A 185 10.19 -15.61 -1.96
C THR A 185 8.72 -15.59 -2.41
N THR A 186 7.92 -14.67 -1.89
CA THR A 186 6.52 -14.45 -2.26
C THR A 186 6.35 -13.44 -3.42
N LYS A 187 7.42 -13.14 -4.16
CA LYS A 187 7.45 -12.21 -5.30
C LYS A 187 7.08 -10.75 -4.98
N LYS A 188 7.08 -10.35 -3.72
CA LYS A 188 6.91 -8.94 -3.34
C LYS A 188 8.23 -8.20 -3.47
N ILE A 189 8.19 -6.98 -4.01
CA ILE A 189 9.37 -6.12 -4.14
C ILE A 189 9.94 -5.80 -2.74
N LYS A 190 11.26 -5.99 -2.58
CA LYS A 190 11.96 -5.59 -1.36
C LYS A 190 12.23 -4.10 -1.41
N ARG A 191 11.69 -3.36 -0.45
CA ARG A 191 11.93 -1.92 -0.29
C ARG A 191 13.13 -1.70 0.62
N ASN A 192 14.30 -1.48 0.07
CA ASN A 192 15.54 -1.21 0.81
C ASN A 192 15.91 0.28 0.77
N TYR A 193 14.94 1.18 0.77
CA TYR A 193 15.15 2.62 0.67
C TYR A 193 14.88 3.26 2.02
N GLY A 194 15.92 3.73 2.68
CA GLY A 194 15.81 4.46 3.94
C GLY A 194 16.73 3.93 5.03
N GLY A 195 18.00 3.75 4.68
CA GLY A 195 19.09 3.73 5.63
C GLY A 195 19.85 5.03 5.51
#